data_c680c7b41b6a7321d3bf8b1f6eb9fede
#
_entry.id   c680c7b41b6a7321d3bf8b1f6eb9fede
#
_cell.length_a   1.000
_cell.length_b   1.000
_cell.length_c   1.000
_cell.angle_alpha   90.00
_cell.angle_beta   90.00
_cell.angle_gamma   90.00
#
_symmetry.space_group_name_H-M   'P 1'
#
loop_
_entity.id
_entity.type
_entity.pdbx_description
1 polymer ?
#
loop_
_entity_poly.entity_id
_entity_poly.type
_entity_poly.pdbx_seq_one_letter_code
_entity_poly.pdbx_strand_id
1 'polypeptide(L)'
;MWSESEPMRDKLLIIGASGHGKVIADIAVRMGKYEKIVFLDDNDQLSECMGFPVLGSTKEIASYVPGYEIIVAIGNAKIRRSIMNEIDRLNGIHATLLHPQAVVSSYAQIGVGTVIMLGAVVNAGAVIGRGCIINTGATVDHDCTLGDYVHISVGAHIAGTVTVDDNTWIGIGAVVSNNFYVCRDCMIGAGAVVVSDIAEPGTYVGVPARQM
;
A
#
# COMPACT_ATOMS: atom_id res chain seq x y z
N MET A 1 -1.91 31.50 -18.41
CA MET A 1 -3.15 31.16 -17.70
C MET A 1 -2.74 30.17 -16.61
N TRP A 2 -2.62 30.63 -15.38
CA TRP A 2 -2.24 29.79 -14.23
C TRP A 2 -3.46 28.96 -13.90
N SER A 3 -3.34 27.63 -13.93
CA SER A 3 -4.40 26.75 -13.46
C SER A 3 -4.59 27.00 -11.96
N GLU A 4 -5.82 27.27 -11.56
CA GLU A 4 -6.19 27.30 -10.14
C GLU A 4 -5.72 25.97 -9.54
N SER A 5 -4.81 26.03 -8.58
CA SER A 5 -4.39 24.87 -7.82
C SER A 5 -5.62 24.34 -7.09
N GLU A 6 -5.98 23.08 -7.31
CA GLU A 6 -7.01 22.43 -6.49
C GLU A 6 -6.69 22.69 -5.01
N PRO A 7 -7.69 23.03 -4.19
CA PRO A 7 -7.47 23.31 -2.78
C PRO A 7 -6.82 22.08 -2.13
N MET A 8 -5.63 22.27 -1.56
CA MET A 8 -4.92 21.21 -0.82
C MET A 8 -5.88 20.71 0.27
N ARG A 9 -6.28 19.44 0.17
CA ARG A 9 -7.10 18.83 1.22
C ARG A 9 -6.20 18.48 2.39
N ASP A 10 -6.51 19.06 3.53
CA ASP A 10 -5.80 18.92 4.81
C ASP A 10 -6.44 17.91 5.76
N LYS A 11 -7.42 17.12 5.24
CA LYS A 11 -8.16 16.12 6.01
C LYS A 11 -7.95 14.72 5.44
N LEU A 12 -7.57 13.79 6.30
CA LEU A 12 -7.36 12.39 5.95
C LEU A 12 -8.40 11.50 6.60
N LEU A 13 -9.06 10.67 5.79
CA LEU A 13 -9.89 9.57 6.23
C LEU A 13 -9.10 8.26 6.04
N ILE A 14 -8.93 7.49 7.11
CA ILE A 14 -8.30 6.18 7.10
C ILE A 14 -9.39 5.12 7.23
N ILE A 15 -9.46 4.20 6.26
CA ILE A 15 -10.40 3.08 6.29
C ILE A 15 -9.71 1.87 6.90
N GLY A 16 -10.12 1.48 8.11
CA GLY A 16 -9.53 0.40 8.92
C GLY A 16 -8.69 0.93 10.08
N ALA A 17 -9.13 0.66 11.32
CA ALA A 17 -8.55 1.15 12.56
C ALA A 17 -7.76 0.07 13.33
N SER A 18 -7.28 -0.97 12.63
CA SER A 18 -6.46 -2.05 13.18
C SER A 18 -4.96 -1.72 13.20
N GLY A 19 -4.09 -2.72 13.41
CA GLY A 19 -2.64 -2.53 13.46
C GLY A 19 -2.06 -1.80 12.24
N HIS A 20 -2.53 -2.09 11.04
CA HIS A 20 -2.10 -1.40 9.82
C HIS A 20 -2.59 0.06 9.80
N GLY A 21 -3.83 0.32 10.23
CA GLY A 21 -4.37 1.67 10.38
C GLY A 21 -3.55 2.54 11.33
N LYS A 22 -3.03 1.96 12.43
CA LYS A 22 -2.15 2.66 13.37
C LYS A 22 -0.86 3.11 12.69
N VAL A 23 -0.23 2.25 11.90
CA VAL A 23 1.00 2.60 11.17
C VAL A 23 0.73 3.70 10.14
N ILE A 24 -0.38 3.63 9.43
CA ILE A 24 -0.79 4.66 8.46
C ILE A 24 -1.04 6.00 9.14
N ALA A 25 -1.70 6.02 10.30
CA ALA A 25 -1.90 7.26 11.06
C ALA A 25 -0.58 7.88 11.52
N ASP A 26 0.38 7.07 12.01
CA ASP A 26 1.71 7.55 12.39
C ASP A 26 2.45 8.18 11.19
N ILE A 27 2.36 7.55 10.01
CA ILE A 27 2.93 8.11 8.77
C ILE A 27 2.29 9.46 8.45
N ALA A 28 0.95 9.55 8.49
CA ALA A 28 0.23 10.77 8.18
C ALA A 28 0.60 11.93 9.13
N VAL A 29 0.75 11.64 10.43
CA VAL A 29 1.25 12.60 11.44
C VAL A 29 2.66 13.07 11.09
N ARG A 30 3.57 12.14 10.77
CA ARG A 30 4.97 12.48 10.44
C ARG A 30 5.12 13.24 9.14
N MET A 31 4.20 13.06 8.19
CA MET A 31 4.16 13.85 6.96
C MET A 31 3.81 15.33 7.22
N GLY A 32 3.08 15.62 8.30
CA GLY A 32 2.68 16.98 8.65
C GLY A 32 1.75 17.66 7.63
N LYS A 33 1.13 16.89 6.74
CA LYS A 33 0.24 17.40 5.68
C LYS A 33 -1.19 17.61 6.18
N TYR A 34 -1.65 16.78 7.10
CA TYR A 34 -3.06 16.70 7.48
C TYR A 34 -3.32 17.36 8.83
N GLU A 35 -4.22 18.32 8.85
CA GLU A 35 -4.69 18.98 10.09
C GLU A 35 -5.72 18.12 10.84
N LYS A 36 -6.44 17.27 10.09
CA LYS A 36 -7.46 16.37 10.65
C LYS A 36 -7.28 14.97 10.13
N ILE A 37 -7.18 14.00 11.05
CA ILE A 37 -7.15 12.57 10.78
C ILE A 37 -8.33 11.91 11.47
N VAL A 38 -9.07 11.08 10.75
CA VAL A 38 -10.21 10.31 11.29
C VAL A 38 -10.23 8.91 10.69
N PHE A 39 -10.95 8.00 11.34
CA PHE A 39 -11.10 6.62 10.90
C PHE A 39 -12.55 6.27 10.59
N LEU A 40 -12.73 5.29 9.70
CA LEU A 40 -13.91 4.43 9.62
C LEU A 40 -13.47 2.97 9.81
N ASP A 41 -14.23 2.21 10.61
CA ASP A 41 -14.00 0.79 10.84
C ASP A 41 -15.34 0.09 11.09
N ASP A 42 -15.48 -1.15 10.64
CA ASP A 42 -16.71 -1.93 10.82
C ASP A 42 -16.83 -2.56 12.21
N ASN A 43 -15.81 -2.42 13.06
CA ASN A 43 -15.88 -2.79 14.48
C ASN A 43 -16.50 -1.66 15.29
N ASP A 44 -17.77 -1.82 15.64
CA ASP A 44 -18.59 -0.85 16.40
C ASP A 44 -18.13 -0.64 17.85
N GLN A 45 -17.21 -1.45 18.35
CA GLN A 45 -16.62 -1.29 19.68
C GLN A 45 -15.47 -0.26 19.67
N LEU A 46 -15.00 0.17 18.50
CA LEU A 46 -13.92 1.14 18.38
C LEU A 46 -14.47 2.56 18.25
N SER A 47 -14.21 3.38 19.24
CA SER A 47 -14.50 4.83 19.20
C SER A 47 -13.28 5.68 18.87
N GLU A 48 -12.08 5.10 19.02
CA GLU A 48 -10.81 5.81 18.87
C GLU A 48 -9.69 4.85 18.40
N CYS A 49 -8.74 5.37 17.63
CA CYS A 49 -7.50 4.71 17.26
C CYS A 49 -6.35 5.72 17.31
N MET A 50 -5.36 5.49 18.18
CA MET A 50 -4.20 6.38 18.39
C MET A 50 -4.55 7.85 18.71
N GLY A 51 -5.62 8.10 19.45
CA GLY A 51 -6.09 9.45 19.77
C GLY A 51 -6.91 10.11 18.66
N PHE A 52 -7.15 9.42 17.55
CA PHE A 52 -8.01 9.88 16.47
C PHE A 52 -9.37 9.19 16.51
N PRO A 53 -10.48 9.93 16.27
CA PRO A 53 -11.81 9.37 16.35
C PRO A 53 -12.11 8.35 15.25
N VAL A 54 -12.81 7.27 15.60
CA VAL A 54 -13.47 6.37 14.65
C VAL A 54 -14.91 6.88 14.54
N LEU A 55 -15.28 7.38 13.36
CA LEU A 55 -16.53 8.14 13.17
C LEU A 55 -17.72 7.26 12.76
N GLY A 56 -17.47 5.99 12.42
CA GLY A 56 -18.51 5.07 12.00
C GLY A 56 -17.97 3.91 11.16
N SER A 57 -18.85 3.25 10.45
CA SER A 57 -18.55 2.10 9.61
C SER A 57 -18.08 2.49 8.20
N THR A 58 -17.49 1.54 7.47
CA THR A 58 -17.07 1.74 6.08
C THR A 58 -18.25 2.08 5.15
N LYS A 59 -19.49 1.78 5.53
CA LYS A 59 -20.70 2.14 4.78
C LYS A 59 -20.93 3.66 4.67
N GLU A 60 -20.25 4.43 5.51
CA GLU A 60 -20.42 5.88 5.58
C GLU A 60 -19.40 6.65 4.71
N ILE A 61 -18.58 5.95 3.93
CA ILE A 61 -17.53 6.55 3.06
C ILE A 61 -18.09 7.73 2.22
N ALA A 62 -19.30 7.57 1.65
CA ALA A 62 -19.92 8.60 0.81
C ALA A 62 -20.07 9.96 1.50
N SER A 63 -20.28 9.97 2.81
CA SER A 63 -20.43 11.21 3.60
C SER A 63 -19.12 12.00 3.75
N TYR A 64 -17.97 11.35 3.54
CA TYR A 64 -16.65 11.95 3.76
C TYR A 64 -15.93 12.31 2.46
N VAL A 65 -16.30 11.65 1.33
CA VAL A 65 -15.65 11.87 0.02
C VAL A 65 -15.50 13.36 -0.35
N PRO A 66 -16.48 14.24 -0.15
CA PRO A 66 -16.34 15.64 -0.58
C PRO A 66 -15.27 16.43 0.17
N GLY A 67 -14.80 15.96 1.33
CA GLY A 67 -13.94 16.76 2.21
C GLY A 67 -12.60 16.16 2.60
N TYR A 68 -12.35 14.90 2.26
CA TYR A 68 -11.17 14.16 2.71
C TYR A 68 -10.38 13.57 1.56
N GLU A 69 -9.07 13.48 1.70
CA GLU A 69 -8.29 12.43 1.02
C GLU A 69 -8.48 11.11 1.76
N ILE A 70 -8.55 10.00 1.05
CA ILE A 70 -8.91 8.70 1.64
C ILE A 70 -7.81 7.68 1.40
N ILE A 71 -7.41 6.97 2.44
CA ILE A 71 -6.47 5.83 2.36
C ILE A 71 -7.12 4.57 2.93
N VAL A 72 -6.94 3.44 2.25
CA VAL A 72 -7.46 2.14 2.70
C VAL A 72 -6.39 1.37 3.44
N ALA A 73 -6.52 1.28 4.76
CA ALA A 73 -5.59 0.64 5.69
C ALA A 73 -5.91 -0.84 5.92
N ILE A 74 -6.14 -1.60 4.85
CA ILE A 74 -6.51 -3.02 4.90
C ILE A 74 -5.49 -3.84 4.11
N GLY A 75 -4.84 -4.80 4.78
CA GLY A 75 -3.81 -5.66 4.18
C GLY A 75 -4.32 -6.58 3.08
N ASN A 76 -5.57 -7.07 3.18
CA ASN A 76 -6.16 -7.93 2.17
C ASN A 76 -6.40 -7.18 0.85
N ALA A 77 -5.71 -7.60 -0.22
CA ALA A 77 -5.74 -6.93 -1.51
C ALA A 77 -7.15 -6.85 -2.13
N LYS A 78 -7.94 -7.92 -2.01
CA LYS A 78 -9.31 -7.97 -2.59
C LYS A 78 -10.26 -7.01 -1.88
N ILE A 79 -10.18 -6.93 -0.55
CA ILE A 79 -10.98 -5.99 0.23
C ILE A 79 -10.53 -4.56 -0.06
N ARG A 80 -9.22 -4.29 -0.07
CA ARG A 80 -8.64 -2.98 -0.39
C ARG A 80 -9.07 -2.51 -1.78
N ARG A 81 -8.99 -3.39 -2.78
CA ARG A 81 -9.47 -3.12 -4.15
C ARG A 81 -10.96 -2.77 -4.18
N SER A 82 -11.80 -3.53 -3.48
CA SER A 82 -13.25 -3.29 -3.45
C SER A 82 -13.59 -1.91 -2.91
N ILE A 83 -12.96 -1.53 -1.79
CA ILE A 83 -13.20 -0.22 -1.16
C ILE A 83 -12.65 0.91 -2.02
N MET A 84 -11.47 0.76 -2.61
CA MET A 84 -10.91 1.78 -3.51
C MET A 84 -11.79 1.99 -4.74
N ASN A 85 -12.36 0.92 -5.31
CA ASN A 85 -13.30 1.03 -6.42
C ASN A 85 -14.63 1.72 -6.01
N GLU A 86 -15.04 1.60 -4.76
CA GLU A 86 -16.18 2.34 -4.24
C GLU A 86 -15.87 3.84 -4.12
N ILE A 87 -14.69 4.17 -3.59
CA ILE A 87 -14.19 5.55 -3.53
C ILE A 87 -14.13 6.17 -4.93
N ASP A 88 -13.65 5.43 -5.94
CA ASP A 88 -13.60 5.88 -7.34
C ASP A 88 -15.02 6.19 -7.86
N ARG A 89 -16.01 5.30 -7.60
CA ARG A 89 -17.41 5.52 -8.01
C ARG A 89 -18.03 6.76 -7.38
N LEU A 90 -17.56 7.13 -6.21
CA LEU A 90 -17.98 8.33 -5.50
C LEU A 90 -17.17 9.58 -5.90
N ASN A 91 -16.26 9.47 -6.87
CA ASN A 91 -15.30 10.52 -7.26
C ASN A 91 -14.43 11.01 -6.07
N GLY A 92 -14.07 10.08 -5.18
CA GLY A 92 -13.20 10.36 -4.05
C GLY A 92 -11.74 10.51 -4.46
N ILE A 93 -10.96 11.17 -3.63
CA ILE A 93 -9.51 11.36 -3.84
C ILE A 93 -8.76 10.38 -2.95
N HIS A 94 -7.94 9.54 -3.57
CA HIS A 94 -7.05 8.64 -2.85
C HIS A 94 -5.81 9.37 -2.33
N ALA A 95 -5.54 9.23 -1.04
CA ALA A 95 -4.27 9.64 -0.47
C ALA A 95 -3.16 8.65 -0.85
N THR A 96 -1.99 9.16 -1.18
CA THR A 96 -0.74 8.38 -1.29
C THR A 96 0.19 8.85 -0.20
N LEU A 97 0.64 7.91 0.66
CA LEU A 97 1.39 8.27 1.85
C LEU A 97 2.82 7.71 1.77
N LEU A 98 3.79 8.60 1.91
CA LEU A 98 5.21 8.26 1.96
C LEU A 98 5.78 8.68 3.30
N HIS A 99 6.26 7.71 4.08
CA HIS A 99 6.93 8.03 5.34
C HIS A 99 8.14 8.93 5.08
N PRO A 100 8.37 10.00 5.85
CA PRO A 100 9.48 10.93 5.61
C PRO A 100 10.88 10.29 5.67
N GLN A 101 11.01 9.12 6.29
CA GLN A 101 12.25 8.33 6.33
C GLN A 101 12.23 7.13 5.36
N ALA A 102 11.28 7.06 4.44
CA ALA A 102 11.40 6.20 3.27
C ALA A 102 12.31 6.88 2.24
N VAL A 103 13.07 6.09 1.52
CA VAL A 103 13.94 6.58 0.43
C VAL A 103 13.27 6.20 -0.89
N VAL A 104 12.68 7.18 -1.55
CA VAL A 104 11.99 6.98 -2.84
C VAL A 104 12.69 7.82 -3.89
N SER A 105 13.14 7.17 -4.94
CA SER A 105 13.78 7.84 -6.08
C SER A 105 12.79 8.79 -6.78
N SER A 106 13.26 9.97 -7.15
CA SER A 106 12.47 10.91 -7.99
C SER A 106 12.17 10.37 -9.40
N TYR A 107 12.83 9.30 -9.81
CA TYR A 107 12.58 8.59 -11.06
C TYR A 107 11.64 7.40 -10.91
N ALA A 108 11.15 7.11 -9.69
CA ALA A 108 10.12 6.11 -9.48
C ALA A 108 8.72 6.69 -9.71
N GLN A 109 7.80 5.84 -10.15
CA GLN A 109 6.39 6.19 -10.33
C GLN A 109 5.56 5.45 -9.28
N ILE A 110 4.75 6.19 -8.52
CA ILE A 110 3.94 5.63 -7.44
C ILE A 110 2.46 5.86 -7.73
N GLY A 111 1.71 4.77 -7.84
CA GLY A 111 0.27 4.79 -8.05
C GLY A 111 -0.52 5.29 -6.85
N VAL A 112 -1.70 5.85 -7.10
CA VAL A 112 -2.59 6.43 -6.09
C VAL A 112 -3.04 5.39 -5.05
N GLY A 113 -3.26 5.82 -3.82
CA GLY A 113 -3.68 4.94 -2.73
C GLY A 113 -2.58 4.03 -2.20
N THR A 114 -1.35 4.18 -2.67
CA THR A 114 -0.19 3.40 -2.22
C THR A 114 0.40 3.99 -0.95
N VAL A 115 0.90 3.13 -0.07
CA VAL A 115 1.64 3.53 1.13
C VAL A 115 3.07 3.00 1.08
N ILE A 116 4.05 3.88 1.34
CA ILE A 116 5.47 3.53 1.49
C ILE A 116 5.89 3.84 2.92
N MET A 117 6.25 2.79 3.66
CA MET A 117 6.43 2.84 5.11
C MET A 117 7.86 3.19 5.52
N LEU A 118 8.05 3.31 6.84
CA LEU A 118 9.34 3.61 7.47
C LEU A 118 10.47 2.72 6.95
N GLY A 119 11.57 3.33 6.51
CA GLY A 119 12.77 2.64 6.07
C GLY A 119 12.64 1.83 4.78
N ALA A 120 11.50 1.93 4.11
CA ALA A 120 11.35 1.31 2.79
C ALA A 120 12.18 2.08 1.74
N VAL A 121 12.70 1.35 0.76
CA VAL A 121 13.50 1.91 -0.35
C VAL A 121 12.84 1.56 -1.67
N VAL A 122 12.63 2.57 -2.53
CA VAL A 122 12.16 2.39 -3.91
C VAL A 122 13.14 3.08 -4.85
N ASN A 123 13.83 2.31 -5.67
CA ASN A 123 14.90 2.78 -6.52
C ASN A 123 14.42 3.34 -7.88
N ALA A 124 15.37 3.87 -8.65
CA ALA A 124 15.13 4.55 -9.92
C ALA A 124 14.49 3.62 -10.97
N GLY A 125 13.55 4.14 -11.73
CA GLY A 125 12.85 3.39 -12.77
C GLY A 125 11.78 2.43 -12.28
N ALA A 126 11.62 2.24 -10.95
CA ALA A 126 10.56 1.42 -10.42
C ALA A 126 9.17 2.03 -10.69
N VAL A 127 8.23 1.19 -11.12
CA VAL A 127 6.82 1.54 -11.35
C VAL A 127 5.96 0.75 -10.38
N ILE A 128 5.31 1.44 -9.46
CA ILE A 128 4.45 0.86 -8.43
C ILE A 128 3.00 1.18 -8.78
N GLY A 129 2.16 0.16 -8.90
CA GLY A 129 0.72 0.29 -9.17
C GLY A 129 -0.06 0.96 -8.03
N ARG A 130 -1.37 1.09 -8.22
CA ARG A 130 -2.27 1.70 -7.25
C ARG A 130 -2.53 0.79 -6.05
N GLY A 131 -2.79 1.40 -4.90
CA GLY A 131 -3.20 0.67 -3.70
C GLY A 131 -2.17 -0.33 -3.18
N CYS A 132 -0.91 -0.18 -3.52
CA CYS A 132 0.18 -1.03 -3.05
C CYS A 132 0.58 -0.72 -1.60
N ILE A 133 1.20 -1.69 -0.96
CA ILE A 133 1.80 -1.55 0.37
C ILE A 133 3.27 -1.92 0.26
N ILE A 134 4.16 -0.94 0.39
CA ILE A 134 5.61 -1.16 0.54
C ILE A 134 5.91 -1.00 2.02
N ASN A 135 5.98 -2.13 2.73
CA ASN A 135 5.95 -2.17 4.18
C ASN A 135 7.31 -1.77 4.80
N THR A 136 7.36 -1.69 6.12
CA THR A 136 8.54 -1.28 6.90
C THR A 136 9.79 -2.04 6.47
N GLY A 137 10.84 -1.30 6.09
CA GLY A 137 12.14 -1.86 5.69
C GLY A 137 12.13 -2.69 4.40
N ALA A 138 11.04 -2.71 3.65
CA ALA A 138 10.98 -3.40 2.36
C ALA A 138 11.78 -2.64 1.30
N THR A 139 12.33 -3.35 0.30
CA THR A 139 13.06 -2.71 -0.80
C THR A 139 12.52 -3.16 -2.15
N VAL A 140 12.37 -2.21 -3.06
CA VAL A 140 12.07 -2.42 -4.47
C VAL A 140 13.19 -1.77 -5.26
N ASP A 141 13.97 -2.59 -5.93
CA ASP A 141 15.16 -2.13 -6.63
C ASP A 141 14.81 -1.54 -8.02
N HIS A 142 15.85 -1.11 -8.77
CA HIS A 142 15.72 -0.40 -10.03
C HIS A 142 14.92 -1.17 -11.08
N ASP A 143 14.17 -0.45 -11.93
CA ASP A 143 13.45 -0.98 -13.09
C ASP A 143 12.42 -2.08 -12.76
N CYS A 144 12.00 -2.19 -11.51
CA CYS A 144 10.94 -3.11 -11.10
C CYS A 144 9.56 -2.60 -11.53
N THR A 145 8.65 -3.53 -11.84
CA THR A 145 7.23 -3.22 -12.08
C THR A 145 6.37 -4.00 -11.09
N LEU A 146 5.66 -3.29 -10.23
CA LEU A 146 4.64 -3.87 -9.34
C LEU A 146 3.27 -3.49 -9.86
N GLY A 147 2.42 -4.47 -10.09
CA GLY A 147 1.03 -4.30 -10.46
C GLY A 147 0.20 -3.68 -9.32
N ASP A 148 -1.10 -3.60 -9.53
CA ASP A 148 -2.02 -3.01 -8.56
C ASP A 148 -2.22 -3.89 -7.33
N TYR A 149 -2.36 -3.26 -6.17
CA TYR A 149 -2.67 -3.91 -4.89
C TYR A 149 -1.62 -4.93 -4.41
N VAL A 150 -0.41 -4.86 -4.92
CA VAL A 150 0.72 -5.68 -4.45
C VAL A 150 1.08 -5.27 -3.01
N HIS A 151 1.46 -6.27 -2.19
CA HIS A 151 1.94 -6.04 -0.84
C HIS A 151 3.36 -6.62 -0.69
N ILE A 152 4.35 -5.76 -0.59
CA ILE A 152 5.72 -6.13 -0.21
C ILE A 152 5.80 -6.00 1.30
N SER A 153 5.83 -7.13 2.01
CA SER A 153 5.76 -7.19 3.48
C SER A 153 7.03 -6.68 4.15
N VAL A 154 6.97 -6.59 5.49
CA VAL A 154 8.08 -6.14 6.33
C VAL A 154 9.39 -6.83 5.96
N GLY A 155 10.43 -6.06 5.62
CA GLY A 155 11.76 -6.55 5.31
C GLY A 155 11.84 -7.50 4.11
N ALA A 156 10.84 -7.51 3.22
CA ALA A 156 10.94 -8.26 1.97
C ALA A 156 11.72 -7.46 0.92
N HIS A 157 12.47 -8.14 0.07
CA HIS A 157 13.41 -7.52 -0.86
C HIS A 157 13.15 -7.97 -2.29
N ILE A 158 12.95 -7.00 -3.19
CA ILE A 158 12.77 -7.21 -4.62
C ILE A 158 14.01 -6.66 -5.32
N ALA A 159 14.78 -7.54 -5.95
CA ALA A 159 15.97 -7.16 -6.71
C ALA A 159 15.62 -6.54 -8.07
N GLY A 160 16.60 -6.00 -8.77
CA GLY A 160 16.36 -5.22 -10.00
C GLY A 160 15.63 -5.95 -11.12
N THR A 161 14.84 -5.22 -11.89
CA THR A 161 14.14 -5.68 -13.11
C THR A 161 13.15 -6.85 -12.84
N VAL A 162 12.57 -6.90 -11.64
CA VAL A 162 11.54 -7.87 -11.29
C VAL A 162 10.16 -7.32 -11.64
N THR A 163 9.28 -8.19 -12.15
CA THR A 163 7.87 -7.89 -12.34
C THR A 163 7.04 -8.72 -11.36
N VAL A 164 6.17 -8.05 -10.59
CA VAL A 164 5.19 -8.69 -9.71
C VAL A 164 3.80 -8.20 -10.10
N ASP A 165 2.95 -9.10 -10.55
CA ASP A 165 1.60 -8.76 -10.99
C ASP A 165 0.62 -8.53 -9.82
N ASP A 166 -0.57 -8.06 -10.18
CA ASP A 166 -1.64 -7.62 -9.29
C ASP A 166 -1.96 -8.58 -8.13
N ASN A 167 -2.38 -8.00 -7.00
CA ASN A 167 -2.85 -8.70 -5.79
C ASN A 167 -1.84 -9.64 -5.14
N THR A 168 -0.63 -9.73 -5.63
CA THR A 168 0.40 -10.62 -5.09
C THR A 168 0.94 -10.10 -3.77
N TRP A 169 1.15 -11.02 -2.84
CA TRP A 169 1.72 -10.75 -1.53
C TRP A 169 3.11 -11.39 -1.43
N ILE A 170 4.12 -10.57 -1.28
CA ILE A 170 5.49 -11.01 -0.97
C ILE A 170 5.64 -10.98 0.55
N GLY A 171 5.77 -12.15 1.17
CA GLY A 171 5.76 -12.36 2.62
C GLY A 171 6.94 -11.72 3.36
N ILE A 172 6.85 -11.69 4.69
CA ILE A 172 7.85 -11.10 5.57
C ILE A 172 9.24 -11.69 5.29
N GLY A 173 10.24 -10.83 5.02
CA GLY A 173 11.62 -11.24 4.78
C GLY A 173 11.83 -12.12 3.53
N ALA A 174 10.82 -12.27 2.66
CA ALA A 174 10.99 -12.98 1.40
C ALA A 174 11.86 -12.19 0.43
N VAL A 175 12.55 -12.88 -0.46
CA VAL A 175 13.45 -12.30 -1.45
C VAL A 175 13.05 -12.76 -2.85
N VAL A 176 12.97 -11.84 -3.80
CA VAL A 176 12.84 -12.15 -5.22
C VAL A 176 14.12 -11.74 -5.92
N SER A 177 14.82 -12.70 -6.52
CA SER A 177 16.07 -12.44 -7.25
C SER A 177 15.79 -11.67 -8.55
N ASN A 178 16.81 -11.03 -9.10
CA ASN A 178 16.68 -10.13 -10.25
C ASN A 178 16.17 -10.82 -11.54
N ASN A 179 15.48 -10.04 -12.37
CA ASN A 179 14.98 -10.43 -13.70
C ASN A 179 13.89 -11.51 -13.68
N PHE A 180 13.22 -11.75 -12.56
CA PHE A 180 12.13 -12.73 -12.50
C PHE A 180 10.75 -12.08 -12.53
N TYR A 181 9.79 -12.92 -12.94
CA TYR A 181 8.38 -12.61 -13.01
C TYR A 181 7.61 -13.39 -11.94
N VAL A 182 6.70 -12.72 -11.23
CA VAL A 182 5.74 -13.33 -10.32
C VAL A 182 4.35 -12.94 -10.76
N CYS A 183 3.54 -13.92 -11.18
CA CYS A 183 2.19 -13.65 -11.67
C CYS A 183 1.25 -13.16 -10.56
N ARG A 184 0.06 -12.72 -10.97
CA ARG A 184 -0.99 -12.23 -10.07
C ARG A 184 -1.47 -13.27 -9.07
N ASP A 185 -2.08 -12.79 -7.99
CA ASP A 185 -2.77 -13.62 -6.98
C ASP A 185 -1.85 -14.66 -6.32
N CYS A 186 -0.55 -14.39 -6.25
CA CYS A 186 0.42 -15.23 -5.56
C CYS A 186 0.56 -14.83 -4.09
N MET A 187 0.83 -15.84 -3.24
CA MET A 187 1.28 -15.68 -1.87
C MET A 187 2.71 -16.25 -1.77
N ILE A 188 3.71 -15.39 -1.67
CA ILE A 188 5.08 -15.80 -1.39
C ILE A 188 5.26 -15.83 0.12
N GLY A 189 5.52 -17.00 0.68
CA GLY A 189 5.60 -17.20 2.14
C GLY A 189 6.76 -16.45 2.78
N ALA A 190 6.66 -16.28 4.10
CA ALA A 190 7.71 -15.60 4.88
C ALA A 190 9.08 -16.28 4.68
N GLY A 191 10.13 -15.48 4.44
CA GLY A 191 11.50 -15.95 4.23
C GLY A 191 11.73 -16.79 2.98
N ALA A 192 10.76 -16.90 2.08
CA ALA A 192 10.93 -17.64 0.83
C ALA A 192 11.88 -16.91 -0.12
N VAL A 193 12.62 -17.67 -0.94
CA VAL A 193 13.56 -17.13 -1.94
C VAL A 193 13.13 -17.54 -3.34
N VAL A 194 12.64 -16.57 -4.12
CA VAL A 194 12.24 -16.78 -5.52
C VAL A 194 13.46 -16.64 -6.42
N VAL A 195 13.79 -17.71 -7.14
CA VAL A 195 14.95 -17.81 -8.06
C VAL A 195 14.55 -18.34 -9.44
N SER A 196 13.27 -18.24 -9.78
CA SER A 196 12.72 -18.59 -11.09
C SER A 196 11.37 -17.91 -11.25
N ASP A 197 10.91 -17.77 -12.49
CA ASP A 197 9.57 -17.26 -12.78
C ASP A 197 8.48 -18.09 -12.11
N ILE A 198 7.45 -17.39 -11.62
CA ILE A 198 6.23 -17.96 -11.09
C ILE A 198 5.09 -17.58 -12.04
N ALA A 199 4.66 -18.53 -12.86
CA ALA A 199 3.65 -18.32 -13.89
C ALA A 199 2.22 -18.69 -13.47
N GLU A 200 2.06 -19.42 -12.36
CA GLU A 200 0.76 -19.90 -11.89
C GLU A 200 0.41 -19.26 -10.54
N PRO A 201 -0.84 -18.78 -10.34
CA PRO A 201 -1.30 -18.31 -9.04
C PRO A 201 -1.20 -19.40 -7.97
N GLY A 202 -0.85 -19.03 -6.75
CA GLY A 202 -0.74 -20.00 -5.67
C GLY A 202 0.11 -19.53 -4.50
N THR A 203 0.37 -20.44 -3.57
CA THR A 203 1.24 -20.23 -2.42
C THR A 203 2.58 -20.88 -2.65
N TYR A 204 3.66 -20.10 -2.51
CA TYR A 204 5.03 -20.53 -2.73
C TYR A 204 5.86 -20.32 -1.47
N VAL A 205 6.56 -21.36 -0.99
CA VAL A 205 7.33 -21.32 0.26
C VAL A 205 8.71 -21.95 0.11
N GLY A 206 9.60 -21.62 1.00
CA GLY A 206 10.92 -22.27 1.15
C GLY A 206 12.05 -21.60 0.36
N VAL A 207 13.24 -22.21 0.46
CA VAL A 207 14.49 -21.81 -0.19
C VAL A 207 15.05 -23.00 -0.95
N PRO A 208 14.92 -23.01 -2.28
CA PRO A 208 14.19 -22.07 -3.12
C PRO A 208 12.66 -22.22 -2.96
N ALA A 209 11.93 -21.16 -3.33
CA ALA A 209 10.47 -21.13 -3.28
C ALA A 209 9.85 -22.21 -4.20
N ARG A 210 8.88 -22.97 -3.67
CA ARG A 210 8.13 -23.99 -4.40
C ARG A 210 6.65 -23.87 -4.06
N GLN A 211 5.80 -24.19 -5.01
CA GLN A 211 4.36 -24.21 -4.81
C GLN A 211 3.97 -25.28 -3.79
N MET A 212 3.04 -24.92 -2.88
CA MET A 212 2.45 -25.84 -1.91
C MET A 212 1.33 -26.68 -2.54
#